data_0a1cad9e139b1b0dc5ccbf803addc564
#
_entry.id   0a1cad9e139b1b0dc5ccbf803addc564
#
_cell.length_a   1.000
_cell.length_b   1.000
_cell.length_c   1.000
_cell.angle_alpha   90.00
_cell.angle_beta   90.00
_cell.angle_gamma   90.00
#
_symmetry.space_group_name_H-M   'P 1'
#
loop_
_entity.id
_entity.type
_entity.pdbx_description
1 polymer ?
#
loop_
_entity_poly.entity_id
_entity_poly.type
_entity_poly.pdbx_seq_one_letter_code
_entity_poly.pdbx_strand_id
1 'polypeptide(L)'
;TRLVSDWSSDVCSSDLTEDYGRARRFLREVDSSSVMVNASTRFADGGEYGLGAEIGISTDKLHARGPVGAEGLTCQKFVVLGDGHIRC
;
A
#
# COMPACT_ATOMS: atom_id res chain seq x y z
N THR A 1 -10.45 -7.40 -21.88
CA THR A 1 -9.62 -7.00 -20.73
C THR A 1 -9.08 -5.60 -20.96
N ARG A 2 -9.20 -4.79 -19.99
CA ARG A 2 -8.71 -3.42 -20.05
C ARG A 2 -7.87 -3.11 -18.80
N LEU A 3 -6.66 -2.64 -19.04
CA LEU A 3 -5.79 -2.15 -17.97
C LEU A 3 -6.08 -0.67 -17.77
N VAL A 4 -6.36 -0.30 -16.53
CA VAL A 4 -6.59 1.10 -16.15
C VAL A 4 -5.56 1.47 -15.10
N SER A 5 -4.78 2.51 -15.39
CA SER A 5 -3.89 3.10 -14.39
C SER A 5 -4.02 4.61 -14.47
N ASP A 6 -3.93 5.27 -13.33
CA ASP A 6 -3.98 6.72 -13.31
C ASP A 6 -2.57 7.30 -13.53
N TRP A 7 -2.46 8.64 -13.45
CA TRP A 7 -1.21 9.33 -13.72
C TRP A 7 -0.07 8.89 -12.79
N SER A 8 -0.37 8.33 -11.65
CA SER A 8 0.62 7.79 -10.73
C SER A 8 0.56 6.27 -10.74
N SER A 9 0.88 5.68 -11.89
CA SER A 9 0.75 4.23 -12.12
C SER A 9 1.56 3.39 -11.14
N ASP A 10 2.54 3.97 -10.47
CA ASP A 10 3.30 3.26 -9.43
C ASP A 10 2.51 3.12 -8.14
N VAL A 11 1.38 3.82 -8.00
CA VAL A 11 0.58 3.84 -6.79
C VAL A 11 -0.53 2.79 -6.84
N CYS A 12 -1.32 2.78 -7.92
CA CYS A 12 -2.39 1.82 -8.06
C CYS A 12 -2.68 1.50 -9.52
N SER A 13 -3.16 0.30 -9.74
CA SER A 13 -3.55 -0.17 -11.07
C SER A 13 -4.78 -1.05 -10.95
N SER A 14 -5.60 -1.06 -12.00
CA SER A 14 -6.83 -1.83 -12.03
C SER A 14 -6.99 -2.51 -13.37
N ASP A 15 -7.56 -3.72 -13.36
CA ASP A 15 -7.87 -4.48 -14.55
C ASP A 15 -9.33 -4.92 -14.52
N LEU A 16 -9.97 -4.90 -15.69
CA LEU A 16 -11.34 -5.35 -15.85
C LEU A 16 -11.33 -6.64 -16.66
N THR A 17 -11.66 -7.76 -16.04
CA THR A 17 -11.62 -9.05 -16.70
C THR A 17 -12.57 -10.05 -16.03
N GLU A 18 -13.02 -11.02 -16.79
CA GLU A 18 -13.75 -12.19 -16.26
C GLU A 18 -12.86 -13.44 -16.28
N ASP A 19 -11.64 -13.33 -16.77
CA ASP A 19 -10.70 -14.45 -16.86
C ASP A 19 -9.89 -14.55 -15.58
N TYR A 20 -10.11 -15.63 -14.82
CA TYR A 20 -9.44 -15.84 -13.55
C TYR A 20 -7.91 -15.92 -13.70
N GLY A 21 -7.43 -16.59 -14.75
CA GLY A 21 -5.99 -16.72 -15.00
C GLY A 21 -5.32 -15.38 -15.26
N ARG A 22 -5.97 -14.52 -16.03
CA ARG A 22 -5.46 -13.17 -16.31
C ARG A 22 -5.49 -12.31 -15.06
N ALA A 23 -6.54 -12.43 -14.26
CA ALA A 23 -6.65 -11.70 -13.01
C ALA A 23 -5.50 -12.05 -12.07
N ARG A 24 -5.22 -13.35 -11.92
CA ARG A 24 -4.12 -13.81 -11.07
C ARG A 24 -2.77 -13.32 -11.57
N ARG A 25 -2.56 -13.36 -12.88
CA ARG A 25 -1.33 -12.87 -13.48
C ARG A 25 -1.15 -11.38 -13.27
N PHE A 26 -2.22 -10.61 -13.43
CA PHE A 26 -2.20 -9.17 -13.21
C PHE A 26 -1.81 -8.85 -11.77
N LEU A 27 -2.44 -9.52 -10.80
CA LEU A 27 -2.14 -9.31 -9.38
C LEU A 27 -0.70 -9.65 -9.03
N ARG A 28 -0.12 -10.64 -9.71
CA ARG A 28 1.24 -11.09 -9.43
C ARG A 28 2.31 -10.21 -10.08
N GLU A 29 2.06 -9.75 -11.29
CA GLU A 29 3.10 -9.10 -12.10
C GLU A 29 3.10 -7.58 -12.04
N VAL A 30 1.98 -6.95 -11.68
CA VAL A 30 1.91 -5.49 -11.62
C VAL A 30 2.55 -4.99 -10.34
N ASP A 31 3.51 -4.09 -10.49
CA ASP A 31 4.27 -3.54 -9.37
C ASP A 31 3.72 -2.18 -8.96
N SER A 32 2.53 -2.20 -8.40
CA SER A 32 1.91 -1.01 -7.81
C SER A 32 1.61 -1.28 -6.36
N SER A 33 1.47 -0.24 -5.56
CA SER A 33 1.16 -0.40 -4.14
C SER A 33 -0.25 -0.94 -3.91
N SER A 34 -1.15 -0.65 -4.84
CA SER A 34 -2.51 -1.18 -4.82
C SER A 34 -2.82 -1.74 -6.20
N VAL A 35 -3.20 -3.01 -6.25
CA VAL A 35 -3.54 -3.69 -7.49
C VAL A 35 -4.96 -4.22 -7.35
N MET A 36 -5.80 -3.89 -8.30
CA MET A 36 -7.23 -4.17 -8.22
C MET A 36 -7.71 -4.92 -9.44
N VAL A 37 -8.67 -5.80 -9.25
CA VAL A 37 -9.32 -6.50 -10.33
C VAL A 37 -10.82 -6.19 -10.24
N ASN A 38 -11.39 -5.70 -11.36
CA ASN A 38 -12.80 -5.37 -11.46
C ASN A 38 -13.26 -4.35 -10.40
N ALA A 39 -12.37 -3.42 -10.06
CA ALA A 39 -12.68 -2.35 -9.11
C ALA A 39 -12.04 -1.05 -9.61
N SER A 40 -12.56 0.07 -9.14
CA SER A 40 -12.02 1.38 -9.46
C SER A 40 -10.77 1.65 -8.64
N THR A 41 -9.78 2.31 -9.25
CA THR A 41 -8.60 2.76 -8.52
C THR A 41 -8.94 3.76 -7.41
N ARG A 42 -10.15 4.31 -7.41
CA ARG A 42 -10.58 5.21 -6.35
C ARG A 42 -10.74 4.52 -5.00
N PHE A 43 -10.78 3.20 -4.98
CA PHE A 43 -10.75 2.46 -3.71
C PHE A 43 -9.39 2.53 -3.01
N ALA A 44 -8.34 2.95 -3.72
CA ALA A 44 -7.03 3.16 -3.11
C ALA A 44 -7.04 4.47 -2.34
N ASP A 45 -7.62 4.44 -1.17
CA ASP A 45 -7.87 5.59 -0.33
C ASP A 45 -7.73 5.18 1.13
N GLY A 46 -7.03 6.00 1.89
CA GLY A 46 -6.79 5.70 3.30
C GLY A 46 -8.08 5.54 4.09
N GLY A 47 -9.12 6.30 3.75
CA GLY A 47 -10.43 6.14 4.39
C GLY A 47 -11.06 4.80 4.08
N GLU A 48 -11.05 4.40 2.81
CA GLU A 48 -11.62 3.12 2.38
C GLU A 48 -10.83 1.93 2.92
N TYR A 49 -9.53 2.06 3.08
CA TYR A 49 -8.69 1.01 3.66
C TYR A 49 -8.74 0.95 5.18
N GLY A 50 -9.50 1.84 5.81
CA GLY A 50 -9.65 1.84 7.25
C GLY A 50 -8.51 2.50 8.00
N LEU A 51 -7.72 3.31 7.33
CA LEU A 51 -6.59 4.01 7.95
C LEU A 51 -6.99 5.37 8.55
N GLY A 52 -8.23 5.78 8.35
CA GLY A 52 -8.77 7.03 8.85
C GLY A 52 -8.47 8.24 7.99
N ALA A 53 -7.30 8.28 7.39
CA ALA A 53 -6.88 9.37 6.52
C ALA A 53 -5.74 8.88 5.64
N GLU A 54 -5.28 9.73 4.73
CA GLU A 54 -4.10 9.44 3.95
C GLU A 54 -3.33 10.71 3.65
N ILE A 55 -2.05 10.55 3.39
CA ILE A 55 -1.19 11.63 2.94
C ILE A 55 -0.32 11.12 1.81
N GLY A 56 -0.18 11.94 0.75
CA GLY A 56 0.70 11.64 -0.35
C GLY A 56 2.08 12.23 -0.11
N ILE A 57 3.10 11.41 -0.16
CA ILE A 57 4.48 11.83 0.11
C ILE A 57 5.36 11.68 -1.12
N SER A 58 5.41 10.49 -1.69
CA SER A 58 6.25 10.21 -2.85
C SER A 58 5.83 8.91 -3.51
N THR A 59 6.46 8.60 -4.64
CA THR A 59 6.27 7.32 -5.33
C THR A 59 7.41 6.33 -5.03
N ASP A 60 8.32 6.67 -4.14
CA ASP A 60 9.41 5.78 -3.77
C ASP A 60 8.90 4.55 -3.05
N LYS A 61 9.72 3.49 -3.07
CA LYS A 61 9.35 2.18 -2.52
C LYS A 61 10.15 1.81 -1.27
N LEU A 62 11.00 2.69 -0.80
CA LEU A 62 11.93 2.39 0.30
C LEU A 62 11.35 2.67 1.69
N HIS A 63 10.17 3.26 1.73
CA HIS A 63 9.48 3.57 2.98
C HIS A 63 8.08 2.96 2.93
N ALA A 64 7.22 3.35 3.86
CA ALA A 64 5.83 2.91 3.85
C ALA A 64 5.19 3.19 2.50
N ARG A 65 4.54 2.20 1.93
CA ARG A 65 4.01 2.26 0.58
C ARG A 65 2.48 2.17 0.62
N GLY A 66 1.85 2.85 -0.35
CA GLY A 66 0.40 2.93 -0.40
C GLY A 66 -0.13 4.08 0.44
N PRO A 67 -1.44 4.16 0.67
CA PRO A 67 -2.02 5.20 1.52
C PRO A 67 -1.41 5.15 2.92
N VAL A 68 -0.99 6.31 3.42
CA VAL A 68 -0.35 6.41 4.73
C VAL A 68 -1.24 7.23 5.65
N GLY A 69 -1.67 6.62 6.75
CA GLY A 69 -2.47 7.29 7.76
C GLY A 69 -1.64 7.70 8.97
N ALA A 70 -2.33 8.01 10.06
CA ALA A 70 -1.66 8.51 11.26
C ALA A 70 -0.63 7.52 11.82
N GLU A 71 -0.98 6.24 11.82
CA GLU A 71 -0.09 5.21 12.34
C GLU A 71 1.19 5.10 11.51
N GLY A 72 1.08 5.17 10.19
CA GLY A 72 2.24 5.10 9.30
C GLY A 72 3.15 6.32 9.38
N LEU A 73 2.67 7.43 9.92
CA LEU A 73 3.45 8.65 10.09
C LEU A 73 4.23 8.67 11.40
N THR A 74 4.05 7.68 12.23
CA THR A 74 4.75 7.58 13.50
C THR A 74 5.83 6.52 13.42
N CYS A 75 6.73 6.54 14.36
CA CYS A 75 7.75 5.52 14.49
C CYS A 75 7.78 5.00 15.92
N GLN A 76 8.37 3.83 16.07
CA GLN A 76 8.49 3.20 17.37
C GLN A 76 9.89 3.41 17.93
N LYS A 77 9.98 3.42 19.23
CA LYS A 77 11.28 3.37 19.91
C LYS A 77 11.26 2.31 20.97
N PHE A 78 12.41 1.72 21.20
CA PHE A 78 12.55 0.76 22.28
C PHE A 78 12.91 1.52 23.55
N VAL A 79 12.22 1.21 24.63
CA VAL A 79 12.50 1.80 25.93
C VAL A 79 12.85 0.64 26.87
N VAL A 80 14.04 0.69 27.42
CA VAL A 80 14.50 -0.34 28.32
C VAL A 80 14.69 0.28 29.72
N LEU A 81 13.94 -0.24 30.68
CA LEU A 81 14.05 0.19 32.06
C LEU A 81 14.68 -0.95 32.85
N GLY A 82 15.83 -0.68 33.42
CA GLY A 82 16.56 -1.68 34.16
C GLY A 82 16.94 -1.20 35.56
N ASP A 83 17.54 -2.09 36.31
CA ASP A 83 18.00 -1.80 37.67
C ASP A 83 19.46 -2.28 37.80
N GLY A 84 20.33 -1.74 36.93
CA GLY A 84 21.73 -2.10 36.92
C GLY A 84 22.07 -3.40 36.23
N HIS A 85 21.15 -3.92 35.42
CA HIS A 85 21.40 -5.15 34.67
C HIS A 85 22.50 -4.94 33.62
N ILE A 86 23.28 -5.96 33.41
CA ILE A 86 24.31 -5.96 32.37
C ILE A 86 24.07 -7.11 31.41
N ARG A 87 24.54 -6.95 30.19
CA ARG A 87 24.47 -8.01 29.18
C ARG A 87 25.67 -8.93 29.34
N CYS A 88 25.40 -10.21 29.47
CA CYS A 88 26.43 -11.24 29.59
C CYS A 88 26.64 -11.97 28.27
#